data_beb4f6ce4f3fa005d95ae4f535763fac
#
_entry.id   beb4f6ce4f3fa005d95ae4f535763fac
#
_cell.length_a   1.000
_cell.length_b   1.000
_cell.length_c   1.000
_cell.angle_alpha   90.00
_cell.angle_beta   90.00
_cell.angle_gamma   90.00
#
_symmetry.space_group_name_H-M   'P 1'
#
loop_
_entity.id
_entity.type
_entity.pdbx_description
1 polymer ?
#
loop_
_entity_poly.entity_id
_entity_poly.type
_entity_poly.pdbx_seq_one_letter_code
_entity_poly.pdbx_strand_id
1 'polypeptide(L)'
;MREVREELGVKAQARQLAFVVENRFEQDGVSYHNIEFHYLVDLLEDAPLTMQEDEKRQPCEWIDLDKLEDFRLVPALLKTALPAWDGQLRHIHLEE
;
A
#
# COMPACT_ATOMS: atom_id res chain seq x y z
N MET A 1 3.44 10.16 10.53
CA MET A 1 4.21 9.25 9.67
C MET A 1 5.17 10.03 8.79
N ARG A 2 6.44 9.80 9.01
CA ARG A 2 7.47 10.55 8.29
C ARG A 2 7.47 10.27 6.78
N GLU A 3 7.35 8.99 6.41
CA GLU A 3 7.41 8.61 5.00
C GLU A 3 6.26 9.20 4.18
N VAL A 4 5.05 9.17 4.72
CA VAL A 4 3.90 9.78 4.04
C VAL A 4 4.10 11.28 3.91
N ARG A 5 4.61 11.92 4.96
CA ARG A 5 4.88 13.35 4.94
C ARG A 5 5.96 13.71 3.91
N GLU A 6 7.00 12.88 3.78
CA GLU A 6 8.07 13.10 2.80
C GLU A 6 7.58 12.93 1.36
N GLU A 7 6.77 11.91 1.11
CA GLU A 7 6.28 11.60 -0.23
C GLU A 7 5.09 12.45 -0.66
N LEU A 8 4.10 12.59 0.22
CA LEU A 8 2.87 13.33 -0.11
C LEU A 8 2.93 14.81 0.29
N GLY A 9 3.82 15.18 1.20
CA GLY A 9 3.91 16.56 1.67
C GLY A 9 2.79 16.96 2.62
N VAL A 10 2.01 16.01 3.14
CA VAL A 10 0.91 16.28 4.06
C VAL A 10 1.12 15.51 5.35
N LYS A 11 0.54 16.03 6.44
CA LYS A 11 0.57 15.36 7.73
C LYS A 11 -0.38 14.18 7.72
N ALA A 12 0.05 13.08 8.32
CA ALA A 12 -0.74 11.86 8.40
C ALA A 12 -0.51 11.17 9.74
N GLN A 13 -1.50 10.37 10.14
CA GLN A 13 -1.44 9.59 11.36
C GLN A 13 -1.74 8.13 11.03
N ALA A 14 -0.90 7.23 11.52
CA ALA A 14 -1.17 5.80 11.39
C ALA A 14 -2.32 5.41 12.32
N ARG A 15 -3.33 4.71 11.77
CA ARG A 15 -4.47 4.23 12.56
C ARG A 15 -4.22 2.83 13.08
N GLN A 16 -4.02 1.89 12.17
CA GLN A 16 -3.81 0.50 12.53
C GLN A 16 -3.12 -0.24 11.42
N LEU A 17 -2.49 -1.35 11.78
CA LEU A 17 -1.91 -2.29 10.83
C LEU A 17 -3.05 -3.14 10.25
N ALA A 18 -3.25 -3.08 8.95
CA ALA A 18 -4.33 -3.80 8.28
C ALA A 18 -3.87 -5.15 7.72
N PHE A 19 -2.69 -5.19 7.11
CA PHE A 19 -2.16 -6.41 6.51
C PHE A 19 -0.68 -6.56 6.83
N VAL A 20 -0.28 -7.81 7.08
CA VAL A 20 1.12 -8.23 7.03
C VAL A 20 1.19 -9.20 5.86
N VAL A 21 2.00 -8.89 4.85
CA VAL A 21 2.13 -9.71 3.65
C VAL A 21 3.53 -10.29 3.61
N GLU A 22 3.61 -11.62 3.65
CA GLU A 22 4.85 -12.33 3.42
C GLU A 22 4.87 -12.83 1.99
N ASN A 23 5.92 -12.54 1.26
CA ASN A 23 6.08 -12.97 -0.12
C ASN A 23 7.41 -13.68 -0.30
N ARG A 24 7.36 -14.94 -0.71
CA ARG A 24 8.53 -15.74 -1.03
C ARG A 24 8.58 -15.96 -2.53
N PHE A 25 9.70 -15.63 -3.13
CA PHE A 25 9.88 -15.81 -4.56
C PHE A 25 11.34 -16.07 -4.89
N GLU A 26 11.58 -16.58 -6.09
CA GLU A 26 12.89 -16.84 -6.60
C GLU A 26 13.11 -16.00 -7.86
N GLN A 27 14.25 -15.32 -7.92
CA GLN A 27 14.59 -14.50 -9.06
C GLN A 27 16.08 -14.66 -9.36
N ASP A 28 16.40 -14.99 -10.61
CA ASP A 28 17.79 -15.17 -11.07
C ASP A 28 18.57 -16.17 -10.21
N GLY A 29 17.91 -17.24 -9.76
CA GLY A 29 18.52 -18.27 -8.92
C GLY A 29 18.70 -17.90 -7.47
N VAL A 30 18.19 -16.74 -7.05
CA VAL A 30 18.26 -16.27 -5.67
C VAL A 30 16.87 -16.29 -5.03
N SER A 31 16.78 -16.87 -3.83
CA SER A 31 15.53 -16.91 -3.07
C SER A 31 15.36 -15.64 -2.25
N TYR A 32 14.19 -15.05 -2.31
CA TYR A 32 13.83 -13.84 -1.57
C TYR A 32 12.67 -14.10 -0.65
N HIS A 33 12.69 -13.45 0.50
CA HIS A 33 11.58 -13.44 1.43
C HIS A 33 11.35 -12.01 1.88
N ASN A 34 10.28 -11.40 1.39
CA ASN A 34 9.89 -10.04 1.74
C ASN A 34 8.74 -10.06 2.72
N ILE A 35 8.76 -9.12 3.66
CA ILE A 35 7.67 -8.91 4.60
C ILE A 35 7.25 -7.46 4.47
N GLU A 36 5.98 -7.24 4.16
CA GLU A 36 5.41 -5.91 3.99
C GLU A 36 4.37 -5.63 5.07
N PHE A 37 4.41 -4.44 5.63
CA PHE A 37 3.43 -3.99 6.62
C PHE A 37 2.57 -2.91 5.99
N HIS A 38 1.26 -3.17 5.90
CA HIS A 38 0.30 -2.24 5.30
C HIS A 38 -0.56 -1.62 6.39
N TYR A 39 -0.40 -0.31 6.57
CA TYR A 39 -1.13 0.44 7.60
C TYR A 39 -2.27 1.24 7.00
N LEU A 40 -3.36 1.36 7.77
CA LEU A 40 -4.36 2.39 7.51
C LEU A 40 -3.83 3.71 8.06
N VAL A 41 -3.96 4.74 7.26
CA VAL A 41 -3.44 6.06 7.58
C VAL A 41 -4.56 7.08 7.39
N ASP A 42 -4.71 7.98 8.37
CA ASP A 42 -5.57 9.14 8.22
C ASP A 42 -4.72 10.32 7.76
N LEU A 43 -5.15 10.98 6.71
CA LEU A 43 -4.53 12.23 6.31
C LEU A 43 -5.12 13.35 7.16
N LEU A 44 -4.26 14.17 7.74
CA LEU A 44 -4.66 15.30 8.59
C LEU A 44 -4.81 16.59 7.78
N GLU A 45 -4.50 16.54 6.51
CA GLU A 45 -4.60 17.63 5.55
C GLU A 45 -5.19 17.08 4.25
N ASP A 46 -5.60 17.97 3.35
CA ASP A 46 -6.11 17.55 2.04
C ASP A 46 -5.06 16.78 1.26
N ALA A 47 -5.50 15.73 0.55
CA ALA A 47 -4.61 14.93 -0.26
C ALA A 47 -4.04 15.79 -1.41
N PRO A 48 -2.72 15.65 -1.71
CA PRO A 48 -2.11 16.40 -2.80
C PRO A 48 -2.50 15.82 -4.16
N LEU A 49 -2.29 16.60 -5.21
CA LEU A 49 -2.49 16.13 -6.59
C LEU A 49 -1.32 15.25 -7.06
N THR A 50 -0.14 15.43 -6.47
CA THR A 50 1.05 14.67 -6.83
C THR A 50 1.82 14.27 -5.57
N MET A 51 2.62 13.22 -5.69
CA MET A 51 3.54 12.79 -4.64
C MET A 51 4.97 12.76 -5.18
N GLN A 52 5.93 12.82 -4.27
CA GLN A 52 7.35 12.71 -4.59
C GLN A 52 7.81 11.28 -4.28
N GLU A 53 8.34 10.59 -5.30
CA GLU A 53 8.90 9.26 -5.14
C GLU A 53 10.18 9.17 -5.95
N ASP A 54 11.31 8.85 -5.30
CA ASP A 54 12.62 8.70 -5.92
C ASP A 54 12.97 9.86 -6.85
N GLU A 55 12.79 11.10 -6.37
CA GLU A 55 13.04 12.35 -7.09
C GLU A 55 12.09 12.59 -8.28
N LYS A 56 11.09 11.73 -8.45
CA LYS A 56 10.06 11.89 -9.48
C LYS A 56 8.73 12.26 -8.86
N ARG A 57 7.98 13.11 -9.54
CA ARG A 57 6.62 13.41 -9.14
C ARG A 57 5.66 12.44 -9.81
N GLN A 58 4.79 11.85 -9.00
CA GLN A 58 3.76 10.92 -9.46
C GLN A 58 2.39 11.51 -9.20
N PRO A 59 1.41 11.29 -10.08
CA PRO A 59 0.05 11.75 -9.81
C PRO A 59 -0.59 10.94 -8.68
N CYS A 60 -1.41 11.62 -7.87
CA CYS A 60 -2.18 10.99 -6.81
C CYS A 60 -3.66 11.16 -7.11
N GLU A 61 -4.45 10.13 -6.85
CA GLU A 61 -5.90 10.20 -7.00
C GLU A 61 -6.58 9.29 -5.97
N TRP A 62 -7.79 9.66 -5.61
CA TRP A 62 -8.66 8.81 -4.81
C TRP A 62 -9.35 7.82 -5.72
N ILE A 63 -9.35 6.55 -5.31
CA ILE A 63 -9.97 5.47 -6.08
C ILE A 63 -11.00 4.78 -5.18
N ASP A 64 -12.22 4.62 -5.67
CA ASP A 64 -13.25 3.87 -4.96
C ASP A 64 -12.85 2.40 -4.85
N LEU A 65 -13.11 1.79 -3.69
CA LEU A 65 -12.72 0.40 -3.45
C LEU A 65 -13.36 -0.58 -4.44
N ASP A 66 -14.55 -0.29 -4.92
CA ASP A 66 -15.25 -1.15 -5.88
C ASP A 66 -14.72 -1.00 -7.32
N LYS A 67 -13.83 -0.04 -7.56
CA LYS A 67 -13.23 0.21 -8.87
C LYS A 67 -11.77 -0.16 -8.97
N LEU A 68 -11.20 -0.77 -7.93
CA LEU A 68 -9.78 -1.12 -7.91
C LEU A 68 -9.40 -2.09 -9.03
N GLU A 69 -10.32 -2.93 -9.49
CA GLU A 69 -10.05 -3.89 -10.56
C GLU A 69 -9.69 -3.21 -11.89
N ASP A 70 -10.15 -1.97 -12.08
CA ASP A 70 -9.91 -1.22 -13.31
C ASP A 70 -8.54 -0.55 -13.36
N PHE A 71 -7.79 -0.65 -12.27
CA PHE A 71 -6.49 -0.01 -12.12
C PHE A 71 -5.37 -1.03 -11.98
N ARG A 72 -4.16 -0.62 -12.38
CA ARG A 72 -2.97 -1.40 -12.13
C ARG A 72 -2.49 -1.11 -10.70
N LEU A 73 -2.87 -1.96 -9.78
CA LEU A 73 -2.51 -1.84 -8.37
C LEU A 73 -1.43 -2.85 -8.01
N VAL A 74 -0.40 -2.40 -7.32
CA VAL A 74 0.70 -3.25 -6.87
C VAL A 74 0.83 -3.12 -5.35
N PRO A 75 0.82 -4.22 -4.60
CA PRO A 75 0.64 -5.60 -5.05
C PRO A 75 -0.81 -5.90 -5.46
N ALA A 76 -0.96 -6.76 -6.47
CA ALA A 76 -2.28 -7.06 -7.05
C ALA A 76 -3.26 -7.68 -6.06
N LEU A 77 -2.78 -8.34 -5.01
CA LEU A 77 -3.63 -8.93 -3.98
C LEU A 77 -4.55 -7.91 -3.30
N LEU A 78 -4.16 -6.64 -3.28
CA LEU A 78 -4.95 -5.57 -2.67
C LEU A 78 -6.26 -5.32 -3.41
N LYS A 79 -6.36 -5.68 -4.69
CA LYS A 79 -7.61 -5.52 -5.45
C LYS A 79 -8.77 -6.32 -4.84
N THR A 80 -8.46 -7.46 -4.24
CA THR A 80 -9.47 -8.28 -3.56
C THR A 80 -9.43 -8.12 -2.06
N ALA A 81 -8.24 -7.98 -1.47
CA ALA A 81 -8.09 -7.91 -0.02
C ALA A 81 -8.66 -6.61 0.57
N LEU A 82 -8.48 -5.47 -0.11
CA LEU A 82 -8.98 -4.19 0.41
C LEU A 82 -10.51 -4.14 0.49
N PRO A 83 -11.25 -4.45 -0.61
CA PRO A 83 -12.71 -4.43 -0.52
C PRO A 83 -13.29 -5.43 0.47
N ALA A 84 -12.61 -6.55 0.69
CA ALA A 84 -13.05 -7.62 1.60
C ALA A 84 -12.56 -7.46 3.04
N TRP A 85 -11.77 -6.42 3.32
CA TRP A 85 -11.19 -6.23 4.66
C TRP A 85 -12.29 -5.95 5.69
N ASP A 86 -12.23 -6.69 6.80
CA ASP A 86 -13.25 -6.66 7.85
C ASP A 86 -12.87 -5.82 9.07
N GLY A 87 -11.79 -5.05 8.99
CA GLY A 87 -11.31 -4.24 10.10
C GLY A 87 -10.33 -4.95 11.03
N GLN A 88 -10.05 -6.23 10.76
CA GLN A 88 -9.13 -7.02 11.56
C GLN A 88 -7.80 -7.21 10.82
N LEU A 89 -6.70 -7.29 11.58
CA LEU A 89 -5.39 -7.56 11.00
C LEU A 89 -5.42 -8.92 10.28
N ARG A 90 -4.95 -8.93 9.03
CA ARG A 90 -4.80 -10.15 8.24
C ARG A 90 -3.36 -10.39 7.89
N HIS A 91 -2.91 -11.62 8.08
CA HIS A 91 -1.61 -12.08 7.64
C HIS A 91 -1.77 -12.85 6.34
N ILE A 92 -1.14 -12.39 5.28
CA ILE A 92 -1.24 -12.98 3.95
C ILE A 92 0.12 -13.54 3.57
N HIS A 93 0.16 -14.79 3.15
CA HIS A 93 1.37 -15.47 2.75
C HIS A 93 1.29 -15.82 1.27
N LEU A 94 2.24 -15.30 0.48
CA LEU A 94 2.35 -15.55 -0.95
C LEU A 94 3.62 -16.33 -1.24
N GLU A 95 3.50 -17.34 -2.11
CA GLU A 95 4.64 -18.08 -2.64
C GLU A 95 4.57 -18.08 -4.17
N GLU A 96 5.67 -17.73 -4.78
CA GLU A 96 5.78 -17.70 -6.23
C GLU A 96 6.96 -18.58 -6.71
#